data_467ba84683a44fc866b9ca243ee3d0a2
#
_entry.id   467ba84683a44fc866b9ca243ee3d0a2
#
_cell.length_a   1.000
_cell.length_b   1.000
_cell.length_c   1.000
_cell.angle_alpha   90.00
_cell.angle_beta   90.00
_cell.angle_gamma   90.00
#
_symmetry.space_group_name_H-M   'P 1'
#
loop_
_entity.id
_entity.type
_entity.pdbx_description
1 polymer ?
#
loop_
_entity_poly.entity_id
_entity_poly.type
_entity_poly.pdbx_seq_one_letter_code
_entity_poly.pdbx_strand_id
1 'polypeptide(L)'
;MPVEIDLLPMDNKLIKIQDEVRTFFGWDIKLDIESAHQLLSVVENTSIDSWTRSQRSVTIANLRRRLVLRETKIAVLGAAIEESEIISMLESPTLFVAADGAVGVLSSLPESISERAWSRLVCIVSDADGGAGTIEAVKRSIPVILHAHGDNISSWRNLLEIALDMH
;
A
#
# COMPACT_ATOMS: atom_id res chain seq x y z
N MET A 1 15.29 -3.50 -22.24
CA MET A 1 14.79 -2.12 -22.44
C MET A 1 14.10 -1.70 -21.17
N PRO A 2 14.48 -0.60 -20.51
CA PRO A 2 13.71 -0.10 -19.37
C PRO A 2 12.34 0.31 -19.90
N VAL A 3 11.28 -0.22 -19.28
CA VAL A 3 9.93 0.26 -19.50
C VAL A 3 9.92 1.67 -18.90
N GLU A 4 9.98 2.67 -19.75
CA GLU A 4 9.66 4.04 -19.37
C GLU A 4 8.21 4.03 -18.92
N ILE A 5 8.01 4.09 -17.61
CA ILE A 5 6.67 4.35 -17.07
C ILE A 5 6.43 5.81 -17.41
N ASP A 6 5.60 6.03 -18.41
CA ASP A 6 5.07 7.35 -18.74
C ASP A 6 4.20 7.78 -17.55
N LEU A 7 4.85 8.36 -16.55
CA LEU A 7 4.18 9.06 -15.47
C LEU A 7 3.55 10.26 -16.14
N LEU A 8 2.24 10.18 -16.38
CA LEU A 8 1.48 11.36 -16.79
C LEU A 8 1.85 12.51 -15.83
N PRO A 9 2.28 13.66 -16.34
CA PRO A 9 2.64 14.76 -15.49
C PRO A 9 1.46 15.05 -14.56
N MET A 10 1.72 15.04 -13.26
CA MET A 10 0.71 15.36 -12.25
C MET A 10 0.17 16.75 -12.57
N ASP A 11 -1.16 16.90 -12.55
CA ASP A 11 -1.81 18.18 -12.82
C ASP A 11 -1.19 19.27 -11.92
N ASN A 12 -0.69 20.34 -12.51
CA ASN A 12 -0.08 21.47 -11.81
C ASN A 12 -0.97 22.02 -10.68
N LYS A 13 -2.29 21.89 -10.84
CA LYS A 13 -3.25 22.28 -9.80
C LYS A 13 -3.15 21.39 -8.56
N LEU A 14 -2.96 20.08 -8.74
CA LEU A 14 -2.78 19.15 -7.61
C LEU A 14 -1.47 19.39 -6.89
N ILE A 15 -0.39 19.66 -7.63
CA ILE A 15 0.93 20.01 -7.05
C ILE A 15 0.78 21.28 -6.19
N LYS A 16 0.12 22.29 -6.70
CA LYS A 16 -0.10 23.54 -5.96
C LYS A 16 -0.91 23.33 -4.68
N ILE A 17 -1.98 22.53 -4.73
CA ILE A 17 -2.76 22.18 -3.53
C ILE A 17 -1.89 21.45 -2.52
N GLN A 18 -1.06 20.51 -2.95
CA GLN A 18 -0.14 19.80 -2.07
C GLN A 18 0.86 20.75 -1.39
N ASP A 19 1.42 21.71 -2.12
CA ASP A 19 2.34 22.72 -1.57
C ASP A 19 1.65 23.64 -0.57
N GLU A 20 0.39 24.02 -0.84
CA GLU A 20 -0.43 24.81 0.11
C GLU A 20 -0.70 24.04 1.40
N VAL A 21 -1.03 22.74 1.32
CA VAL A 21 -1.25 21.86 2.48
C VAL A 21 0.03 21.71 3.29
N ARG A 22 1.16 21.43 2.64
CA ARG A 22 2.46 21.34 3.31
C ARG A 22 2.84 22.63 4.03
N THR A 23 2.63 23.76 3.37
CA THR A 23 2.91 25.07 3.97
C THR A 23 2.04 25.31 5.18
N PHE A 24 0.75 24.96 5.11
CA PHE A 24 -0.20 25.12 6.22
C PHE A 24 0.19 24.31 7.46
N PHE A 25 0.63 23.06 7.26
CA PHE A 25 1.04 22.18 8.37
C PHE A 25 2.52 22.28 8.73
N GLY A 26 3.32 23.08 8.00
CA GLY A 26 4.76 23.20 8.24
C GLY A 26 5.56 21.94 7.89
N TRP A 27 5.09 21.10 6.98
CA TRP A 27 5.77 19.88 6.56
C TRP A 27 6.92 20.17 5.61
N ASP A 28 8.12 19.71 5.96
CA ASP A 28 9.32 19.90 5.14
C ASP A 28 9.47 18.78 4.10
N ILE A 29 9.35 19.12 2.83
CA ILE A 29 9.56 18.19 1.71
C ILE A 29 10.93 17.51 1.72
N LYS A 30 11.94 18.14 2.32
CA LYS A 30 13.28 17.55 2.42
C LYS A 30 13.29 16.30 3.28
N LEU A 31 12.49 16.28 4.36
CA LEU A 31 12.35 15.11 5.23
C LEU A 31 11.67 13.95 4.49
N ASP A 32 10.67 14.23 3.67
CA ASP A 32 10.02 13.21 2.83
C ASP A 32 11.00 12.61 1.82
N ILE A 33 11.80 13.46 1.15
CA ILE A 33 12.81 13.03 0.20
C ILE A 33 13.89 12.19 0.89
N GLU A 34 14.35 12.61 2.07
CA GLU A 34 15.32 11.86 2.85
C GLU A 34 14.77 10.49 3.29
N SER A 35 13.55 10.46 3.79
CA SER A 35 12.88 9.21 4.15
C SER A 35 12.75 8.26 2.96
N ALA A 36 12.34 8.77 1.80
CA ALA A 36 12.26 7.98 0.57
C ALA A 36 13.62 7.41 0.13
N HIS A 37 14.69 8.20 0.23
CA HIS A 37 16.04 7.73 -0.07
C HIS A 37 16.51 6.65 0.91
N GLN A 38 16.21 6.80 2.20
CA GLN A 38 16.55 5.80 3.22
C GLN A 38 15.78 4.48 2.95
N LEU A 39 14.48 4.56 2.69
CA LEU A 39 13.67 3.38 2.35
C LEU A 39 14.23 2.68 1.11
N LEU A 40 14.51 3.41 0.04
CA LEU A 40 15.06 2.85 -1.19
C LEU A 40 16.39 2.16 -0.94
N SER A 41 17.29 2.79 -0.18
CA SER A 41 18.58 2.22 0.17
C SER A 41 18.45 0.91 0.95
N VAL A 42 17.54 0.83 1.92
CA VAL A 42 17.29 -0.40 2.68
C VAL A 42 16.76 -1.49 1.77
N VAL A 43 15.79 -1.19 0.92
CA VAL A 43 15.18 -2.17 0.02
C VAL A 43 16.14 -2.65 -1.07
N GLU A 44 17.04 -1.79 -1.56
CA GLU A 44 18.05 -2.17 -2.57
C GLU A 44 19.20 -3.01 -2.00
N ASN A 45 19.50 -2.86 -0.71
CA ASN A 45 20.55 -3.61 -0.03
C ASN A 45 20.03 -4.83 0.77
N THR A 46 18.76 -5.18 0.61
CA THR A 46 18.16 -6.31 1.31
C THR A 46 18.62 -7.65 0.76
N SER A 47 18.69 -8.65 1.64
CA SER A 47 18.87 -10.05 1.26
C SER A 47 17.55 -10.77 0.93
N ILE A 48 16.41 -10.11 1.07
CA ILE A 48 15.10 -10.70 0.79
C ILE A 48 14.87 -10.74 -0.72
N ASP A 49 14.79 -11.94 -1.28
CA ASP A 49 14.61 -12.15 -2.73
C ASP A 49 13.36 -11.45 -3.28
N SER A 50 12.25 -11.50 -2.56
CA SER A 50 10.99 -10.87 -2.97
C SER A 50 11.08 -9.33 -3.09
N TRP A 51 12.07 -8.71 -2.46
CA TRP A 51 12.27 -7.25 -2.48
C TRP A 51 13.27 -6.79 -3.52
N THR A 52 13.93 -7.71 -4.22
CA THR A 52 14.83 -7.34 -5.31
C THR A 52 14.08 -6.55 -6.39
N ARG A 53 14.78 -5.69 -7.10
CA ARG A 53 14.19 -4.85 -8.15
C ARG A 53 13.43 -5.67 -9.20
N SER A 54 13.96 -6.84 -9.57
CA SER A 54 13.31 -7.74 -10.50
C SER A 54 11.99 -8.29 -9.96
N GLN A 55 11.94 -8.73 -8.72
CA GLN A 55 10.72 -9.25 -8.10
C GLN A 55 9.69 -8.16 -7.86
N ARG A 56 10.10 -6.95 -7.44
CA ARG A 56 9.19 -5.80 -7.37
C ARG A 56 8.54 -5.50 -8.72
N SER A 57 9.32 -5.56 -9.81
CA SER A 57 8.77 -5.38 -11.17
C SER A 57 7.76 -6.45 -11.54
N VAL A 58 8.01 -7.72 -11.19
CA VAL A 58 7.07 -8.82 -11.37
C VAL A 58 5.79 -8.59 -10.56
N THR A 59 5.92 -8.17 -9.31
CA THR A 59 4.77 -7.87 -8.43
C THR A 59 3.91 -6.76 -9.03
N ILE A 60 4.52 -5.66 -9.49
CA ILE A 60 3.80 -4.55 -10.13
C ILE A 60 3.08 -5.03 -11.40
N ALA A 61 3.74 -5.82 -12.24
CA ALA A 61 3.13 -6.38 -13.45
C ALA A 61 1.93 -7.28 -13.11
N ASN A 62 2.03 -8.10 -12.07
CA ASN A 62 0.94 -8.95 -11.59
C ASN A 62 -0.23 -8.13 -11.02
N LEU A 63 0.06 -7.10 -10.22
CA LEU A 63 -0.95 -6.16 -9.72
C LEU A 63 -1.70 -5.50 -10.87
N ARG A 64 -0.96 -4.95 -11.84
CA ARG A 64 -1.55 -4.34 -13.04
C ARG A 64 -2.46 -5.33 -13.77
N ARG A 65 -2.00 -6.58 -13.96
CA ARG A 65 -2.81 -7.61 -14.61
C ARG A 65 -4.10 -7.90 -13.84
N ARG A 66 -4.02 -8.01 -12.52
CA ARG A 66 -5.21 -8.26 -11.68
C ARG A 66 -6.22 -7.11 -11.77
N LEU A 67 -5.75 -5.87 -11.80
CA LEU A 67 -6.60 -4.68 -11.79
C LEU A 67 -7.18 -4.33 -13.17
N VAL A 68 -6.44 -4.60 -14.27
CA VAL A 68 -6.82 -4.13 -15.62
C VAL A 68 -7.52 -5.20 -16.44
N LEU A 69 -7.12 -6.48 -16.31
CA LEU A 69 -7.59 -7.55 -17.21
C LEU A 69 -8.86 -8.26 -16.76
N ARG A 70 -9.43 -7.91 -15.62
CA ARG A 70 -10.68 -8.51 -15.14
C ARG A 70 -11.81 -7.50 -15.21
N GLU A 71 -12.96 -7.90 -15.76
CA GLU A 71 -14.22 -7.17 -15.68
C GLU A 71 -14.80 -7.22 -14.26
N THR A 72 -13.95 -7.02 -13.25
CA THR A 72 -14.32 -7.00 -11.85
C THR A 72 -14.36 -5.55 -11.36
N LYS A 73 -15.28 -5.27 -10.48
CA LYS A 73 -15.28 -3.99 -9.76
C LYS A 73 -14.04 -3.90 -8.87
N ILE A 74 -13.51 -2.70 -8.74
CA ILE A 74 -12.44 -2.39 -7.80
C ILE A 74 -13.02 -1.43 -6.77
N ALA A 75 -12.95 -1.81 -5.50
CA ALA A 75 -13.31 -0.94 -4.39
C ALA A 75 -12.04 -0.49 -3.67
N VAL A 76 -11.90 0.82 -3.46
CA VAL A 76 -10.86 1.40 -2.63
C VAL A 76 -11.42 1.56 -1.23
N LEU A 77 -10.84 0.83 -0.27
CA LEU A 77 -11.23 0.89 1.13
C LEU A 77 -10.53 2.06 1.81
N GLY A 78 -11.30 3.01 2.32
CA GLY A 78 -10.83 4.15 3.09
C GLY A 78 -11.05 3.97 4.59
N ALA A 79 -10.52 4.88 5.41
CA ALA A 79 -10.55 4.77 6.87
C ALA A 79 -11.96 4.73 7.50
N ALA A 80 -12.97 5.24 6.80
CA ALA A 80 -14.35 5.27 7.27
C ALA A 80 -15.20 4.08 6.79
N ILE A 81 -14.58 3.07 6.15
CA ILE A 81 -15.30 1.89 5.66
C ILE A 81 -15.91 1.10 6.81
N GLU A 82 -17.16 0.67 6.66
CA GLU A 82 -17.86 -0.14 7.64
C GLU A 82 -17.90 -1.62 7.25
N GLU A 83 -18.01 -2.52 8.24
CA GLU A 83 -18.10 -3.96 8.03
C GLU A 83 -19.27 -4.35 7.11
N SER A 84 -20.43 -3.69 7.27
CA SER A 84 -21.63 -3.90 6.45
C SER A 84 -21.40 -3.60 4.97
N GLU A 85 -20.58 -2.60 4.65
CA GLU A 85 -20.26 -2.24 3.28
C GLU A 85 -19.36 -3.31 2.64
N ILE A 86 -18.36 -3.81 3.39
CA ILE A 86 -17.50 -4.90 2.91
C ILE A 86 -18.32 -6.16 2.65
N ILE A 87 -19.20 -6.53 3.58
CA ILE A 87 -20.07 -7.69 3.41
C ILE A 87 -20.92 -7.57 2.14
N SER A 88 -21.51 -6.40 1.91
CA SER A 88 -22.28 -6.12 0.69
C SER A 88 -21.44 -6.21 -0.59
N MET A 89 -20.21 -5.68 -0.57
CA MET A 89 -19.30 -5.78 -1.71
C MET A 89 -18.86 -7.21 -2.01
N LEU A 90 -18.81 -8.09 -1.01
CA LEU A 90 -18.48 -9.51 -1.21
C LEU A 90 -19.56 -10.31 -1.93
N GLU A 91 -20.77 -9.80 -2.06
CA GLU A 91 -21.86 -10.43 -2.83
C GLU A 91 -21.60 -10.38 -4.35
N SER A 92 -20.73 -9.51 -4.81
CA SER A 92 -20.32 -9.37 -6.20
C SER A 92 -18.82 -9.63 -6.39
N PRO A 93 -18.33 -9.94 -7.62
CA PRO A 93 -16.91 -10.11 -7.88
C PRO A 93 -16.18 -8.76 -7.81
N THR A 94 -15.88 -8.32 -6.59
CA THR A 94 -15.16 -7.06 -6.31
C THR A 94 -13.77 -7.36 -5.79
N LEU A 95 -12.75 -6.67 -6.29
CA LEU A 95 -11.40 -6.67 -5.74
C LEU A 95 -11.23 -5.45 -4.83
N PHE A 96 -10.41 -5.60 -3.79
CA PHE A 96 -10.13 -4.54 -2.83
C PHE A 96 -8.72 -4.00 -2.99
N VAL A 97 -8.60 -2.69 -2.85
CA VAL A 97 -7.36 -1.96 -2.61
C VAL A 97 -7.57 -1.18 -1.33
N ALA A 98 -6.75 -1.36 -0.33
CA ALA A 98 -6.91 -0.64 0.93
C ALA A 98 -5.94 0.54 1.02
N ALA A 99 -6.44 1.64 1.54
CA ALA A 99 -5.65 2.80 1.89
C ALA A 99 -5.32 2.70 3.37
N ASP A 100 -4.03 2.53 3.64
CA ASP A 100 -3.44 2.54 4.97
C ASP A 100 -4.15 1.64 6.01
N GLY A 101 -4.45 2.17 7.20
CA GLY A 101 -5.11 1.45 8.30
C GLY A 101 -6.50 0.91 7.99
N ALA A 102 -7.14 1.32 6.88
CA ALA A 102 -8.44 0.80 6.46
C ALA A 102 -8.47 -0.72 6.32
N VAL A 103 -7.32 -1.34 6.04
CA VAL A 103 -7.20 -2.80 5.95
C VAL A 103 -7.55 -3.52 7.26
N GLY A 104 -7.43 -2.84 8.40
CA GLY A 104 -7.72 -3.39 9.72
C GLY A 104 -9.16 -3.87 9.88
N VAL A 105 -10.11 -3.25 9.18
CA VAL A 105 -11.52 -3.67 9.22
C VAL A 105 -11.73 -5.10 8.71
N LEU A 106 -10.86 -5.62 7.84
CA LEU A 106 -10.96 -6.99 7.33
C LEU A 106 -10.77 -8.01 8.45
N SER A 107 -9.98 -7.70 9.45
CA SER A 107 -9.73 -8.59 10.60
C SER A 107 -10.82 -8.51 11.67
N SER A 108 -11.67 -7.48 11.67
CA SER A 108 -12.81 -7.36 12.60
C SER A 108 -14.04 -8.14 12.14
N LEU A 109 -14.08 -8.54 10.88
CA LEU A 109 -15.18 -9.33 10.32
C LEU A 109 -15.25 -10.75 10.94
N PRO A 110 -16.43 -11.39 10.96
CA PRO A 110 -16.54 -12.81 11.29
C PRO A 110 -15.58 -13.64 10.43
N GLU A 111 -14.95 -14.67 11.03
CA GLU A 111 -13.80 -15.39 10.44
C GLU A 111 -14.01 -15.81 8.97
N SER A 112 -15.14 -16.44 8.66
CA SER A 112 -15.45 -16.91 7.29
C SER A 112 -15.59 -15.77 6.28
N ILE A 113 -16.03 -14.60 6.72
CA ILE A 113 -16.18 -13.39 5.91
C ILE A 113 -14.83 -12.70 5.79
N SER A 114 -14.09 -12.64 6.88
CA SER A 114 -12.73 -12.08 6.94
C SER A 114 -11.83 -12.76 5.90
N GLU A 115 -11.76 -14.09 5.89
CA GLU A 115 -10.92 -14.82 4.93
C GLU A 115 -11.33 -14.55 3.46
N ARG A 116 -12.63 -14.45 3.19
CA ARG A 116 -13.11 -14.06 1.85
C ARG A 116 -12.69 -12.64 1.49
N ALA A 117 -12.77 -11.70 2.44
CA ALA A 117 -12.37 -10.31 2.23
C ALA A 117 -10.85 -10.20 1.99
N TRP A 118 -10.03 -10.87 2.79
CA TRP A 118 -8.58 -10.95 2.60
C TRP A 118 -8.21 -11.54 1.23
N SER A 119 -8.92 -12.57 0.76
CA SER A 119 -8.67 -13.16 -0.57
C SER A 119 -8.97 -12.20 -1.74
N ARG A 120 -9.80 -11.18 -1.51
CA ARG A 120 -10.13 -10.13 -2.48
C ARG A 120 -9.18 -8.93 -2.44
N LEU A 121 -8.40 -8.79 -1.38
CA LEU A 121 -7.42 -7.72 -1.26
C LEU A 121 -6.24 -7.96 -2.21
N VAL A 122 -5.99 -7.00 -3.09
CA VAL A 122 -4.92 -7.12 -4.09
C VAL A 122 -3.66 -6.39 -3.68
N CYS A 123 -3.78 -5.29 -2.98
CA CYS A 123 -2.66 -4.54 -2.39
C CYS A 123 -3.14 -3.53 -1.35
N ILE A 124 -2.19 -3.04 -0.59
CA ILE A 124 -2.35 -1.89 0.30
C ILE A 124 -1.47 -0.76 -0.23
N VAL A 125 -1.93 0.47 -0.11
CA VAL A 125 -1.13 1.69 -0.28
C VAL A 125 -1.01 2.33 1.09
N SER A 126 0.18 2.39 1.65
CA SER A 126 0.40 2.79 3.04
C SER A 126 1.77 3.45 3.22
N ASP A 127 1.87 4.33 4.20
CA ASP A 127 3.13 4.84 4.74
C ASP A 127 3.66 3.99 5.92
N ALA A 128 3.00 2.85 6.17
CA ALA A 128 3.31 1.83 7.17
C ALA A 128 2.92 2.18 8.62
N ASP A 129 2.14 3.22 8.85
CA ASP A 129 1.61 3.55 10.19
C ASP A 129 0.23 2.92 10.48
N GLY A 130 -0.35 2.22 9.51
CA GLY A 130 -1.69 1.59 9.57
C GLY A 130 -1.87 0.45 10.58
N GLY A 131 -0.91 0.23 11.49
CA GLY A 131 -1.04 -0.66 12.63
C GLY A 131 -1.17 -2.15 12.30
N ALA A 132 -1.95 -2.87 13.12
CA ALA A 132 -2.06 -4.32 13.08
C ALA A 132 -2.57 -4.87 11.73
N GLY A 133 -3.43 -4.12 11.03
CA GLY A 133 -3.95 -4.53 9.72
C GLY A 133 -2.87 -4.59 8.65
N THR A 134 -1.97 -3.62 8.60
CA THR A 134 -0.84 -3.60 7.67
C THR A 134 0.14 -4.73 7.98
N ILE A 135 0.40 -5.00 9.26
CA ILE A 135 1.22 -6.14 9.70
C ILE A 135 0.62 -7.47 9.26
N GLU A 136 -0.69 -7.63 9.43
CA GLU A 136 -1.39 -8.84 9.00
C GLU A 136 -1.31 -9.03 7.47
N ALA A 137 -1.42 -7.94 6.70
CA ALA A 137 -1.27 -8.00 5.25
C ALA A 137 0.12 -8.48 4.83
N VAL A 138 1.18 -7.99 5.49
CA VAL A 138 2.56 -8.47 5.24
C VAL A 138 2.66 -9.95 5.55
N LYS A 139 2.13 -10.42 6.68
CA LYS A 139 2.11 -11.85 7.05
C LYS A 139 1.37 -12.71 6.02
N ARG A 140 0.35 -12.17 5.38
CA ARG A 140 -0.41 -12.83 4.29
C ARG A 140 0.23 -12.68 2.92
N SER A 141 1.42 -12.11 2.83
CA SER A 141 2.12 -11.82 1.57
C SER A 141 1.31 -10.94 0.61
N ILE A 142 0.45 -10.08 1.15
CA ILE A 142 -0.27 -9.08 0.35
C ILE A 142 0.73 -7.97 -0.03
N PRO A 143 0.82 -7.59 -1.31
CA PRO A 143 1.69 -6.50 -1.73
C PRO A 143 1.36 -5.19 -1.02
N VAL A 144 2.38 -4.53 -0.48
CA VAL A 144 2.28 -3.19 0.09
C VAL A 144 3.00 -2.21 -0.83
N ILE A 145 2.27 -1.23 -1.35
CA ILE A 145 2.84 -0.08 -2.05
C ILE A 145 3.20 0.93 -0.97
N LEU A 146 4.48 0.94 -0.61
CA LEU A 146 4.96 1.74 0.49
C LEU A 146 5.42 3.11 -0.02
N HIS A 147 4.95 4.15 0.62
CA HIS A 147 5.48 5.50 0.44
C HIS A 147 6.03 6.03 1.76
N ALA A 148 7.15 6.73 1.68
CA ALA A 148 7.86 7.21 2.85
C ALA A 148 7.56 8.69 3.10
N HIS A 149 7.29 9.01 4.37
CA HIS A 149 7.18 10.37 4.87
C HIS A 149 8.28 10.66 5.90
N GLY A 150 8.59 11.93 6.12
CA GLY A 150 9.66 12.32 7.03
C GLY A 150 9.36 12.05 8.50
N ASP A 151 8.10 11.98 8.88
CA ASP A 151 7.62 11.75 10.24
C ASP A 151 7.41 10.28 10.60
N ASN A 152 7.43 9.35 9.62
CA ASN A 152 7.11 7.94 9.85
C ASN A 152 8.24 6.94 9.51
N ILE A 153 9.49 7.39 9.54
CA ILE A 153 10.67 6.52 9.30
C ILE A 153 10.67 5.29 10.22
N SER A 154 10.28 5.45 11.48
CA SER A 154 10.22 4.34 12.43
C SER A 154 9.14 3.33 12.06
N SER A 155 8.00 3.77 11.53
CA SER A 155 6.89 2.92 11.16
C SER A 155 7.23 1.98 10.00
N TRP A 156 7.76 2.51 8.89
CA TRP A 156 8.12 1.65 7.77
C TRP A 156 9.34 0.77 8.09
N ARG A 157 10.28 1.20 8.95
CA ARG A 157 11.37 0.36 9.41
C ARG A 157 10.88 -0.83 10.23
N ASN A 158 9.95 -0.61 11.17
CA ASN A 158 9.33 -1.68 11.94
C ASN A 158 8.61 -2.69 11.02
N LEU A 159 7.90 -2.21 10.00
CA LEU A 159 7.25 -3.10 9.03
C LEU A 159 8.25 -3.95 8.25
N LEU A 160 9.39 -3.38 7.87
CA LEU A 160 10.47 -4.09 7.20
C LEU A 160 11.12 -5.15 8.11
N GLU A 161 11.33 -4.83 9.40
CA GLU A 161 11.86 -5.79 10.39
C GLU A 161 10.92 -6.98 10.54
N ILE A 162 9.60 -6.75 10.66
CA ILE A 162 8.60 -7.82 10.71
C ILE A 162 8.65 -8.69 9.44
N ALA A 163 8.81 -8.07 8.27
CA ALA A 163 8.91 -8.83 7.03
C ALA A 163 10.22 -9.63 6.94
N LEU A 164 11.32 -9.14 7.51
CA LEU A 164 12.60 -9.86 7.61
C LEU A 164 12.49 -11.08 8.51
N ASP A 165 11.80 -10.98 9.64
CA ASP A 165 11.61 -12.07 10.59
C ASP A 165 10.76 -13.23 10.03
N MET A 166 10.07 -13.00 8.92
CA MET A 166 9.24 -14.01 8.25
C MET A 166 9.99 -14.84 7.20
N HIS A 167 11.23 -14.47 6.85
CA HIS A 167 12.06 -15.07 5.80
C HIS A 167 13.37 -15.62 6.34
#